data_8d3f6a8332c03465228a24acfb526cd5
#
_entry.id   8d3f6a8332c03465228a24acfb526cd5
#
_cell.length_a   1.000
_cell.length_b   1.000
_cell.length_c   1.000
_cell.angle_alpha   90.00
_cell.angle_beta   90.00
_cell.angle_gamma   90.00
#
_symmetry.space_group_name_H-M   'P 1'
#
loop_
_entity.id
_entity.type
_entity.pdbx_description
1 polymer ?
#
loop_
_entity_poly.entity_id
_entity_poly.type
_entity_poly.pdbx_seq_one_letter_code
_entity_poly.pdbx_strand_id
1 'polypeptide(L)' 'MTRKDFELIANTIKNLDLSLREREMVAKQFADALSGTSAGFKPQLFIARSLGER' A
#
# COMPACT_ATOMS: atom_id res chain seq x y z
N MET A 1 1.23 5.55 -12.91
CA MET A 1 1.73 6.03 -11.61
C MET A 1 3.20 5.72 -11.45
N THR A 2 3.91 6.60 -10.79
CA THR A 2 5.33 6.40 -10.55
C THR A 2 5.54 5.70 -9.20
N ARG A 3 6.80 5.27 -8.96
CA ARG A 3 7.18 4.68 -7.69
C ARG A 3 6.91 5.63 -6.52
N LYS A 4 7.12 6.93 -6.73
CA LYS A 4 6.88 7.92 -5.68
C LYS A 4 5.39 8.01 -5.33
N ASP A 5 4.52 7.84 -6.31
CA ASP A 5 3.09 7.84 -6.07
C ASP A 5 2.68 6.66 -5.20
N PHE A 6 3.22 5.48 -5.48
CA PHE A 6 2.95 4.29 -4.67
C PHE A 6 3.46 4.46 -3.25
N GLU A 7 4.64 5.05 -3.09
CA GLU A 7 5.20 5.32 -1.77
C GLU A 7 4.34 6.33 -1.00
N LEU A 8 3.85 7.35 -1.67
CA LEU A 8 2.96 8.34 -1.05
C LEU A 8 1.69 7.69 -0.52
N ILE A 9 1.06 6.84 -1.34
CA ILE A 9 -0.17 6.15 -0.95
C ILE A 9 0.11 5.21 0.22
N ALA A 10 1.18 4.44 0.16
CA ALA A 10 1.54 3.53 1.24
C ALA A 10 1.81 4.27 2.55
N ASN A 11 2.51 5.39 2.50
CA ASN A 11 2.78 6.19 3.68
C ASN A 11 1.50 6.80 4.25
N THR A 12 0.57 7.18 3.39
CA THR A 12 -0.72 7.70 3.82
C THR A 12 -1.50 6.62 4.58
N ILE A 13 -1.51 5.40 4.06
CA ILE A 13 -2.17 4.27 4.73
C ILE A 13 -1.50 3.99 6.07
N LYS A 14 -0.17 4.00 6.11
CA LYS A 14 0.60 3.77 7.33
C LYS A 14 0.22 4.76 8.44
N ASN A 15 -0.11 6.00 8.07
CA ASN A 15 -0.42 7.06 9.02
C ASN A 15 -1.90 7.18 9.36
N LEU A 16 -2.75 6.32 8.79
CA LEU A 16 -4.16 6.28 9.14
C LEU A 16 -4.33 5.79 10.59
N ASP A 17 -5.31 6.37 11.27
CA ASP A 17 -5.63 5.99 12.64
C ASP A 17 -6.52 4.74 12.64
N LEU A 18 -5.93 3.62 12.24
CA LEU A 18 -6.60 2.34 12.12
C LEU A 18 -5.81 1.27 12.87
N SER A 19 -6.49 0.21 13.28
CA SER A 19 -5.81 -0.96 13.82
C SER A 19 -4.94 -1.61 12.75
N LEU A 20 -4.00 -2.44 13.17
CA LEU A 20 -3.12 -3.14 12.24
C LEU A 20 -3.93 -3.99 11.25
N ARG A 21 -4.96 -4.67 11.75
CA ARG A 21 -5.82 -5.51 10.90
C ARG A 21 -6.56 -4.68 9.86
N GLU A 22 -7.13 -3.56 10.27
CA GLU A 22 -7.85 -2.68 9.34
C GLU A 22 -6.92 -2.08 8.31
N ARG A 23 -5.73 -1.68 8.73
CA ARG A 23 -4.72 -1.14 7.82
C ARG A 23 -4.29 -2.19 6.80
N GLU A 24 -4.15 -3.44 7.23
CA GLU A 24 -3.83 -4.53 6.33
C GLU A 24 -4.91 -4.74 5.28
N MET A 25 -6.18 -4.70 5.69
CA MET A 25 -7.29 -4.81 4.75
C MET A 25 -7.25 -3.70 3.69
N VAL A 26 -7.07 -2.46 4.14
CA VAL A 26 -7.00 -1.32 3.23
C VAL A 26 -5.82 -1.47 2.28
N ALA A 27 -4.66 -1.83 2.81
CA ALA A 27 -3.46 -2.00 2.00
C ALA A 27 -3.63 -3.08 0.93
N LYS A 28 -4.26 -4.19 1.27
CA LYS A 28 -4.50 -5.28 0.33
C LYS A 28 -5.45 -4.86 -0.78
N GLN A 29 -6.50 -4.13 -0.45
CA GLN A 29 -7.44 -3.65 -1.45
C GLN A 29 -6.80 -2.65 -2.41
N PHE A 30 -6.00 -1.73 -1.89
CA PHE A 30 -5.24 -0.82 -2.73
C PHE A 30 -4.22 -1.55 -3.60
N ALA A 31 -3.51 -2.52 -3.02
CA ALA A 31 -2.53 -3.29 -3.77
C ALA A 31 -3.18 -4.04 -4.94
N ASP A 32 -4.35 -4.62 -4.71
CA ASP A 32 -5.09 -5.33 -5.74
C ASP A 32 -5.51 -4.38 -6.87
N ALA A 33 -6.07 -3.23 -6.51
CA ALA A 33 -6.49 -2.24 -7.49
C ALA A 33 -5.31 -1.68 -8.29
N LEU A 34 -4.21 -1.38 -7.61
CA LEU A 34 -3.03 -0.78 -8.25
C LEU A 34 -2.30 -1.79 -9.15
N SER A 35 -2.37 -3.07 -8.82
CA SER A 35 -1.79 -4.12 -9.65
C SER A 35 -2.41 -4.16 -11.05
N GLY A 36 -3.66 -3.76 -11.17
CA GLY A 36 -4.34 -3.71 -12.45
C GLY A 36 -3.97 -2.50 -13.30
N THR A 37 -3.31 -1.51 -12.72
CA THR A 37 -2.99 -0.24 -13.41
C THR A 37 -1.53 -0.11 -13.79
N SER A 38 -0.65 -0.93 -13.24
CA SER A 38 0.79 -0.80 -13.47
C SER A 38 1.45 -2.16 -13.47
N ALA A 39 2.08 -2.52 -14.59
CA ALA A 39 2.72 -3.82 -14.77
C ALA A 39 3.93 -4.01 -13.85
N GLY A 40 4.59 -2.93 -13.47
CA GLY A 40 5.77 -3.00 -12.60
C GLY A 40 5.48 -2.88 -11.11
N PHE A 41 4.22 -2.81 -10.73
CA PHE A 41 3.84 -2.65 -9.34
C PHE A 41 4.13 -3.92 -8.53
N LYS A 42 4.67 -3.72 -7.33
CA LYS A 42 5.00 -4.83 -6.42
C LYS A 42 4.04 -4.79 -5.23
N PRO A 43 2.97 -5.57 -5.25
CA PRO A 43 1.94 -5.50 -4.21
C PRO A 43 2.45 -5.84 -2.82
N GLN A 44 3.33 -6.82 -2.70
CA GLN A 44 3.81 -7.21 -1.38
C GLN A 44 4.67 -6.13 -0.73
N LEU A 45 5.49 -5.45 -1.50
CA LEU A 45 6.29 -4.34 -1.00
C LEU A 45 5.40 -3.18 -0.58
N PHE A 46 4.37 -2.90 -1.36
CA PHE A 46 3.39 -1.87 -1.03
C PHE A 46 2.70 -2.16 0.30
N ILE A 47 2.24 -3.40 0.47
CA ILE A 47 1.56 -3.81 1.70
C ILE A 47 2.49 -3.66 2.90
N ALA A 48 3.73 -4.11 2.77
CA ALA A 48 4.71 -4.02 3.86
C ALA A 48 4.95 -2.56 4.28
N ARG A 49 5.07 -1.65 3.30
CA ARG A 49 5.24 -0.22 3.60
C ARG A 49 4.02 0.36 4.27
N SER A 50 2.83 -0.05 3.82
CA SER A 50 1.56 0.43 4.39
C SER A 50 1.41 0.02 5.85
N LEU A 51 1.97 -1.13 6.22
CA LEU A 51 1.94 -1.62 7.60
C LEU A 51 3.07 -1.06 8.45
N GLY A 52 4.00 -0.34 7.86
CA GLY A 52 5.14 0.18 8.56
C GLY A 52 6.28 -0.81 8.75
N GLU A 53 6.26 -1.92 8.04
CA GLU A 53 7.33 -2.91 8.06
C GLU A 53 8.53 -2.44 7.24
N ARG A 54 9.69 -2.94 7.58
CA ARG A 54 10.94 -2.57 6.92
C ARG A 54 11.52 -3.74 6.14
#